data_f4eb7472359b9cd29909451740779238
#
_entry.id   f4eb7472359b9cd29909451740779238
#
_cell.length_a   1.000
_cell.length_b   1.000
_cell.length_c   1.000
_cell.angle_alpha   90.00
_cell.angle_beta   90.00
_cell.angle_gamma   90.00
#
_symmetry.space_group_name_H-M   'P 1'
#
loop_
_entity.id
_entity.type
_entity.pdbx_description
1 polymer ?
#
loop_
_entity_poly.entity_id
_entity_poly.type
_entity_poly.pdbx_seq_one_letter_code
_entity_poly.pdbx_strand_id
1 'polypeptide(L)'
;MTATVSLPRWRVCLWCFNGINNVPVTDKEFMVQLAILNQKLNFVKEQDFKETKSCHDVKDVLEKLKIKAVSKIRTYILEQIYKFRKPMANYQIPQNAMLKYKFFFEFILSNERNVAQEICNEYIDTLSKVYYSYFKSYASRLDKLKYEEAPNKDDLMGIEDGSKGGFFQKSNLKNKSTIFTIGNRGDVLAQQLEAPIIVPHVQQKTKYSYEALFRSLQYALVDNGCREYLFTTEFFHVKGSNAQELFDRILGKTLSLLVKNMENYVLECYDCLALYLCIQLINRYKWMCHKRAVAALDSYWDSLQGILWPRLEYVLKLNIQSVRECDPAKLSNKELGPHYITRRYAEFSAAMLSLSEQFPSEELSNLLLVLQDEVHCFLLKMAAEFPQRIQQLIFLINNYDMVLSILMERTRDNTKEAESFREQLQARSSEYVEEILSPHFGGMIQFVKEGEQLLDTDKKVELANLERKSLSLVASFSGGWKQSLEEIHREVLISFPNLVTGSGLLQMALTNFVQYYNKFAKLLTPNARTQLVNIHVIMVEIKKYKTNY
;
A
#
# COMPACT_ATOMS: atom_id res chain seq x y z
N MET A 1 -52.32 -17.29 -63.70
CA MET A 1 -50.93 -16.79 -63.54
C MET A 1 -50.31 -17.52 -62.40
N THR A 2 -49.82 -18.69 -62.64
CA THR A 2 -49.22 -19.59 -61.67
C THR A 2 -47.98 -20.20 -62.29
N ALA A 3 -46.93 -20.26 -61.50
CA ALA A 3 -45.75 -21.06 -61.76
C ALA A 3 -44.65 -20.46 -62.63
N THR A 4 -43.67 -19.83 -61.99
CA THR A 4 -42.30 -19.85 -62.49
C THR A 4 -41.26 -19.44 -61.38
N VAL A 5 -41.52 -19.83 -60.14
CA VAL A 5 -40.62 -19.53 -59.02
C VAL A 5 -39.91 -20.79 -58.45
N SER A 6 -40.07 -21.96 -59.00
CA SER A 6 -39.63 -23.24 -58.42
C SER A 6 -38.20 -23.70 -58.83
N LEU A 7 -37.71 -23.36 -59.99
CA LEU A 7 -36.47 -23.91 -60.54
C LEU A 7 -35.16 -23.36 -59.91
N PRO A 8 -35.03 -22.12 -59.48
CA PRO A 8 -33.82 -21.65 -58.79
C PRO A 8 -33.64 -22.20 -57.36
N ARG A 9 -34.71 -22.54 -56.67
CA ARG A 9 -34.70 -23.00 -55.29
C ARG A 9 -34.12 -24.41 -55.10
N TRP A 10 -34.35 -25.32 -56.01
CA TRP A 10 -33.84 -26.71 -55.96
C TRP A 10 -32.31 -26.79 -56.21
N ARG A 11 -31.77 -26.05 -57.16
CA ARG A 11 -30.31 -25.98 -57.42
C ARG A 11 -29.56 -25.44 -56.22
N VAL A 12 -30.12 -24.48 -55.54
CA VAL A 12 -29.51 -23.91 -54.31
C VAL A 12 -29.52 -24.93 -53.17
N CYS A 13 -30.50 -25.83 -53.06
CA CYS A 13 -30.48 -26.91 -52.07
C CYS A 13 -29.43 -27.99 -52.36
N LEU A 14 -29.23 -28.39 -53.61
CA LEU A 14 -28.18 -29.35 -54.01
C LEU A 14 -26.76 -28.79 -53.77
N TRP A 15 -26.55 -27.50 -54.02
CA TRP A 15 -25.28 -26.86 -53.76
C TRP A 15 -24.97 -26.73 -52.26
N CYS A 16 -25.96 -26.35 -51.42
CA CYS A 16 -25.84 -26.39 -49.96
C CYS A 16 -25.57 -27.82 -49.46
N PHE A 17 -26.21 -28.84 -50.06
CA PHE A 17 -26.01 -30.24 -49.70
C PHE A 17 -24.55 -30.69 -49.91
N ASN A 18 -23.94 -30.36 -51.05
CA ASN A 18 -22.55 -30.70 -51.33
C ASN A 18 -21.55 -29.93 -50.44
N GLY A 19 -21.77 -28.62 -50.26
CA GLY A 19 -20.87 -27.78 -49.45
C GLY A 19 -20.90 -28.17 -47.97
N ILE A 20 -22.03 -28.48 -47.37
CA ILE A 20 -22.12 -28.91 -45.97
C ILE A 20 -21.59 -30.33 -45.76
N ASN A 21 -21.85 -31.25 -46.68
CA ASN A 21 -21.44 -32.65 -46.52
C ASN A 21 -19.94 -32.86 -46.76
N ASN A 22 -19.37 -32.27 -47.80
CA ASN A 22 -18.05 -32.66 -48.33
C ASN A 22 -16.92 -31.66 -48.01
N VAL A 23 -17.26 -30.40 -47.69
CA VAL A 23 -16.25 -29.35 -47.43
C VAL A 23 -15.84 -29.31 -45.94
N PRO A 24 -14.56 -29.13 -45.61
CA PRO A 24 -14.11 -28.92 -44.22
C PRO A 24 -14.77 -27.71 -43.56
N VAL A 25 -15.00 -27.78 -42.25
CA VAL A 25 -15.68 -26.70 -41.48
C VAL A 25 -14.91 -25.37 -41.52
N THR A 26 -13.58 -25.42 -41.65
CA THR A 26 -12.72 -24.23 -41.71
C THR A 26 -12.66 -23.55 -43.08
N ASP A 27 -13.25 -24.15 -44.10
CA ASP A 27 -13.26 -23.60 -45.47
C ASP A 27 -14.29 -22.46 -45.61
N LYS A 28 -13.96 -21.46 -46.41
CA LYS A 28 -14.86 -20.34 -46.69
C LYS A 28 -16.17 -20.77 -47.34
N GLU A 29 -16.13 -21.80 -48.17
CA GLU A 29 -17.34 -22.36 -48.82
C GLU A 29 -18.29 -22.90 -47.78
N PHE A 30 -17.83 -23.67 -46.78
CA PHE A 30 -18.67 -24.15 -45.69
C PHE A 30 -19.38 -23.00 -44.94
N MET A 31 -18.67 -21.92 -44.66
CA MET A 31 -19.25 -20.75 -43.96
C MET A 31 -20.35 -20.08 -44.78
N VAL A 32 -20.15 -19.92 -46.10
CA VAL A 32 -21.18 -19.37 -47.00
C VAL A 32 -22.39 -20.27 -47.03
N GLN A 33 -22.20 -21.59 -47.16
CA GLN A 33 -23.30 -22.55 -47.19
C GLN A 33 -24.08 -22.62 -45.87
N LEU A 34 -23.36 -22.49 -44.73
CA LEU A 34 -23.98 -22.44 -43.40
C LEU A 34 -24.84 -21.19 -43.23
N ALA A 35 -24.39 -20.03 -43.72
CA ALA A 35 -25.17 -18.80 -43.69
C ALA A 35 -26.44 -18.92 -44.51
N ILE A 36 -26.35 -19.50 -45.73
CA ILE A 36 -27.51 -19.77 -46.60
C ILE A 36 -28.47 -20.77 -45.93
N LEU A 37 -27.95 -21.84 -45.33
CA LEU A 37 -28.76 -22.80 -44.60
C LEU A 37 -29.53 -22.12 -43.44
N ASN A 38 -28.83 -21.27 -42.66
CA ASN A 38 -29.45 -20.56 -41.54
C ASN A 38 -30.60 -19.64 -42.00
N GLN A 39 -30.41 -18.90 -43.11
CA GLN A 39 -31.46 -18.07 -43.69
C GLN A 39 -32.69 -18.91 -44.09
N LYS A 40 -32.46 -20.08 -44.70
CA LYS A 40 -33.56 -20.96 -45.12
C LYS A 40 -34.28 -21.59 -43.94
N LEU A 41 -33.55 -22.01 -42.90
CA LEU A 41 -34.16 -22.55 -41.68
C LEU A 41 -35.03 -21.49 -40.99
N ASN A 42 -34.58 -20.25 -40.92
CA ASN A 42 -35.35 -19.16 -40.35
C ASN A 42 -36.59 -18.85 -41.21
N PHE A 43 -36.43 -18.81 -42.53
CA PHE A 43 -37.57 -18.61 -43.44
C PHE A 43 -38.63 -19.72 -43.30
N VAL A 44 -38.21 -20.98 -43.18
CA VAL A 44 -39.18 -22.10 -43.00
C VAL A 44 -39.86 -21.99 -41.64
N LYS A 45 -39.13 -21.63 -40.55
CA LYS A 45 -39.72 -21.39 -39.23
C LYS A 45 -40.80 -20.28 -39.28
N GLU A 46 -40.56 -19.19 -40.00
CA GLU A 46 -41.52 -18.09 -40.18
C GLU A 46 -42.73 -18.48 -41.03
N GLN A 47 -42.58 -19.41 -42.00
CA GLN A 47 -43.66 -19.86 -42.89
C GLN A 47 -44.45 -21.08 -42.34
N ASP A 48 -43.92 -21.80 -41.34
CA ASP A 48 -44.63 -22.92 -40.68
C ASP A 48 -46.01 -22.48 -40.11
N PHE A 49 -46.18 -21.21 -39.82
CA PHE A 49 -47.48 -20.64 -39.42
C PHE A 49 -48.49 -20.46 -40.56
N LYS A 50 -48.10 -20.70 -41.87
CA LYS A 50 -48.95 -20.47 -43.06
C LYS A 50 -49.34 -21.74 -43.79
N GLU A 51 -49.09 -22.93 -43.26
CA GLU A 51 -49.49 -24.25 -43.74
C GLU A 51 -49.36 -24.46 -45.27
N THR A 52 -48.26 -24.13 -45.90
CA THR A 52 -48.05 -24.32 -47.33
C THR A 52 -47.42 -25.69 -47.63
N LYS A 53 -48.12 -26.51 -48.46
CA LYS A 53 -47.75 -27.88 -48.87
C LYS A 53 -46.30 -27.97 -49.43
N SER A 54 -45.85 -26.96 -50.15
CA SER A 54 -44.47 -26.88 -50.71
C SER A 54 -43.34 -26.67 -49.68
N CYS A 55 -43.65 -26.33 -48.44
CA CYS A 55 -42.68 -26.22 -47.36
C CYS A 55 -42.35 -27.58 -46.73
N HIS A 56 -43.26 -28.57 -46.82
CA HIS A 56 -43.07 -29.87 -46.17
C HIS A 56 -41.91 -30.67 -46.78
N ASP A 57 -41.83 -30.78 -48.11
CA ASP A 57 -40.79 -31.54 -48.82
C ASP A 57 -39.38 -30.95 -48.64
N VAL A 58 -39.31 -29.62 -48.52
CA VAL A 58 -38.05 -28.93 -48.32
C VAL A 58 -37.60 -29.00 -46.85
N LYS A 59 -38.51 -29.07 -45.89
CA LYS A 59 -38.27 -29.14 -44.45
C LYS A 59 -37.43 -30.34 -44.08
N ASP A 60 -37.74 -31.53 -44.59
CA ASP A 60 -36.98 -32.76 -44.29
C ASP A 60 -35.54 -32.70 -44.79
N VAL A 61 -35.31 -32.10 -45.95
CA VAL A 61 -33.95 -31.93 -46.51
C VAL A 61 -33.17 -30.92 -45.68
N LEU A 62 -33.77 -29.80 -45.32
CA LEU A 62 -33.12 -28.78 -44.47
C LEU A 62 -32.82 -29.31 -43.08
N GLU A 63 -33.69 -30.11 -42.49
CA GLU A 63 -33.48 -30.73 -41.19
C GLU A 63 -32.28 -31.70 -41.20
N LYS A 64 -32.16 -32.56 -42.24
CA LYS A 64 -30.99 -33.43 -42.43
C LYS A 64 -29.69 -32.64 -42.58
N LEU A 65 -29.72 -31.53 -43.36
CA LEU A 65 -28.55 -30.65 -43.49
C LEU A 65 -28.19 -29.95 -42.18
N LYS A 66 -29.20 -29.50 -41.42
CA LYS A 66 -29.03 -28.92 -40.09
C LYS A 66 -28.32 -29.90 -39.15
N ILE A 67 -28.83 -31.13 -39.04
CA ILE A 67 -28.22 -32.18 -38.19
C ILE A 67 -26.78 -32.43 -38.61
N LYS A 68 -26.48 -32.51 -39.89
CA LYS A 68 -25.12 -32.71 -40.39
C LYS A 68 -24.21 -31.53 -40.10
N ALA A 69 -24.66 -30.31 -40.32
CA ALA A 69 -23.92 -29.09 -40.01
C ALA A 69 -23.63 -28.99 -38.53
N VAL A 70 -24.63 -29.17 -37.65
CA VAL A 70 -24.48 -29.18 -36.19
C VAL A 70 -23.46 -30.23 -35.75
N SER A 71 -23.54 -31.48 -36.28
CA SER A 71 -22.58 -32.52 -35.94
C SER A 71 -21.11 -32.14 -36.29
N LYS A 72 -20.90 -31.59 -37.50
CA LYS A 72 -19.55 -31.15 -37.92
C LYS A 72 -19.02 -29.99 -37.08
N ILE A 73 -19.86 -28.99 -36.84
CA ILE A 73 -19.49 -27.83 -36.02
C ILE A 73 -19.21 -28.24 -34.57
N ARG A 74 -20.07 -29.08 -33.98
CA ARG A 74 -19.89 -29.63 -32.64
C ARG A 74 -18.53 -30.33 -32.53
N THR A 75 -18.21 -31.22 -33.46
CA THR A 75 -16.93 -31.91 -33.48
C THR A 75 -15.75 -30.92 -33.52
N TYR A 76 -15.81 -29.93 -34.40
CA TYR A 76 -14.77 -28.91 -34.51
C TYR A 76 -14.59 -28.11 -33.22
N ILE A 77 -15.67 -27.64 -32.59
CA ILE A 77 -15.58 -26.86 -31.33
C ILE A 77 -15.02 -27.71 -30.20
N LEU A 78 -15.49 -28.98 -30.07
CA LEU A 78 -14.97 -29.91 -29.05
C LEU A 78 -13.48 -30.22 -29.26
N GLU A 79 -13.02 -30.34 -30.50
CA GLU A 79 -11.59 -30.50 -30.81
C GLU A 79 -10.76 -29.28 -30.34
N GLN A 80 -11.28 -28.06 -30.49
CA GLN A 80 -10.60 -26.87 -29.94
C GLN A 80 -10.59 -26.90 -28.42
N ILE A 81 -11.69 -27.28 -27.76
CA ILE A 81 -11.79 -27.42 -26.31
C ILE A 81 -10.79 -28.46 -25.80
N TYR A 82 -10.68 -29.60 -26.46
CA TYR A 82 -9.72 -30.66 -26.05
C TYR A 82 -8.23 -30.25 -26.18
N LYS A 83 -7.91 -29.25 -27.01
CA LYS A 83 -6.55 -28.70 -27.08
C LYS A 83 -6.12 -28.04 -25.78
N PHE A 84 -7.04 -27.53 -24.96
CA PHE A 84 -6.73 -26.98 -23.63
C PHE A 84 -6.19 -28.03 -22.66
N ARG A 85 -6.47 -29.31 -22.87
CA ARG A 85 -5.99 -30.41 -22.01
C ARG A 85 -4.51 -30.74 -22.20
N LYS A 86 -3.88 -30.21 -23.26
CA LYS A 86 -2.45 -30.44 -23.51
C LYS A 86 -1.61 -29.66 -22.50
N PRO A 87 -0.64 -30.30 -21.82
CA PRO A 87 0.27 -29.60 -20.92
C PRO A 87 0.99 -28.46 -21.64
N MET A 88 1.16 -27.32 -20.95
CA MET A 88 1.85 -26.11 -21.45
C MET A 88 1.28 -25.55 -22.78
N ALA A 89 0.02 -25.85 -23.11
CA ALA A 89 -0.62 -25.29 -24.29
C ALA A 89 -0.81 -23.76 -24.14
N ASN A 90 -0.58 -23.04 -25.22
CA ASN A 90 -1.01 -21.65 -25.30
C ASN A 90 -2.52 -21.59 -25.50
N TYR A 91 -3.26 -21.25 -24.45
CA TYR A 91 -4.74 -21.20 -24.46
C TYR A 91 -5.31 -20.17 -25.45
N GLN A 92 -4.55 -19.17 -25.82
CA GLN A 92 -4.98 -18.17 -26.79
C GLN A 92 -5.19 -18.76 -28.18
N ILE A 93 -4.42 -19.78 -28.58
CA ILE A 93 -4.54 -20.36 -29.91
C ILE A 93 -5.91 -20.99 -30.14
N PRO A 94 -6.41 -21.92 -29.31
CA PRO A 94 -7.75 -22.48 -29.50
C PRO A 94 -8.86 -21.45 -29.24
N GLN A 95 -8.71 -20.50 -28.28
CA GLN A 95 -9.69 -19.44 -28.07
C GLN A 95 -9.82 -18.54 -29.31
N ASN A 96 -8.71 -18.09 -29.90
CA ASN A 96 -8.72 -17.29 -31.12
C ASN A 96 -9.31 -18.06 -32.30
N ALA A 97 -9.06 -19.38 -32.41
CA ALA A 97 -9.68 -20.22 -33.42
C ALA A 97 -11.20 -20.31 -33.23
N MET A 98 -11.66 -20.42 -32.00
CA MET A 98 -13.10 -20.44 -31.68
C MET A 98 -13.74 -19.08 -31.97
N LEU A 99 -13.13 -17.96 -31.57
CA LEU A 99 -13.64 -16.61 -31.85
C LEU A 99 -13.72 -16.31 -33.36
N LYS A 100 -12.74 -16.75 -34.14
CA LYS A 100 -12.75 -16.60 -35.58
C LYS A 100 -13.99 -17.21 -36.20
N TYR A 101 -14.50 -18.25 -35.60
CA TYR A 101 -15.68 -18.99 -36.07
C TYR A 101 -16.87 -18.92 -35.09
N LYS A 102 -17.02 -17.82 -34.35
CA LYS A 102 -18.10 -17.63 -33.37
C LYS A 102 -19.50 -17.84 -33.94
N PHE A 103 -19.68 -17.54 -35.23
CA PHE A 103 -20.93 -17.81 -35.95
C PHE A 103 -21.36 -19.30 -35.88
N PHE A 104 -20.44 -20.22 -35.72
CA PHE A 104 -20.75 -21.62 -35.53
C PHE A 104 -21.54 -21.88 -34.25
N PHE A 105 -21.12 -21.28 -33.16
CA PHE A 105 -21.85 -21.42 -31.91
C PHE A 105 -23.19 -20.70 -31.95
N GLU A 106 -23.29 -19.54 -32.58
CA GLU A 106 -24.52 -18.82 -32.84
C GLU A 106 -25.53 -19.69 -33.61
N PHE A 107 -25.06 -20.38 -34.68
CA PHE A 107 -25.88 -21.29 -35.45
C PHE A 107 -26.43 -22.45 -34.60
N ILE A 108 -25.57 -23.07 -33.77
CA ILE A 108 -26.01 -24.17 -32.88
C ILE A 108 -27.00 -23.62 -31.83
N LEU A 109 -26.72 -22.49 -31.22
CA LEU A 109 -27.56 -21.88 -30.18
C LEU A 109 -28.99 -21.58 -30.72
N SER A 110 -29.09 -21.13 -31.99
CA SER A 110 -30.37 -20.80 -32.64
C SER A 110 -31.16 -22.01 -33.09
N ASN A 111 -30.49 -23.15 -33.37
CA ASN A 111 -31.09 -24.30 -33.98
C ASN A 111 -31.12 -25.56 -33.09
N GLU A 112 -30.15 -25.76 -32.19
CA GLU A 112 -30.02 -26.94 -31.32
C GLU A 112 -29.47 -26.57 -29.94
N ARG A 113 -30.34 -26.02 -29.09
CA ARG A 113 -29.96 -25.49 -27.76
C ARG A 113 -29.31 -26.56 -26.85
N ASN A 114 -29.76 -27.82 -26.95
CA ASN A 114 -29.18 -28.91 -26.15
C ASN A 114 -27.70 -29.15 -26.49
N VAL A 115 -27.36 -29.08 -27.79
CA VAL A 115 -25.97 -29.21 -28.24
C VAL A 115 -25.14 -27.99 -27.84
N ALA A 116 -25.70 -26.78 -27.89
CA ALA A 116 -25.05 -25.59 -27.40
C ALA A 116 -24.72 -25.69 -25.88
N GLN A 117 -25.67 -26.18 -25.10
CA GLN A 117 -25.50 -26.42 -23.67
C GLN A 117 -24.46 -27.51 -23.38
N GLU A 118 -24.42 -28.58 -24.16
CA GLU A 118 -23.40 -29.62 -24.07
C GLU A 118 -22.00 -29.05 -24.30
N ILE A 119 -21.83 -28.27 -25.37
CA ILE A 119 -20.54 -27.62 -25.69
C ILE A 119 -20.12 -26.67 -24.55
N CYS A 120 -21.05 -25.88 -24.04
CA CYS A 120 -20.78 -24.97 -22.91
C CYS A 120 -20.35 -25.74 -21.67
N ASN A 121 -21.04 -26.82 -21.32
CA ASN A 121 -20.69 -27.65 -20.15
C ASN A 121 -19.33 -28.33 -20.32
N GLU A 122 -18.98 -28.82 -21.51
CA GLU A 122 -17.69 -29.42 -21.79
C GLU A 122 -16.56 -28.41 -21.71
N TYR A 123 -16.81 -27.18 -22.16
CA TYR A 123 -15.88 -26.06 -22.00
C TYR A 123 -15.62 -25.75 -20.49
N ILE A 124 -16.69 -25.56 -19.71
CA ILE A 124 -16.62 -25.31 -18.28
C ILE A 124 -15.85 -26.42 -17.56
N ASP A 125 -16.22 -27.68 -17.80
CA ASP A 125 -15.59 -28.82 -17.13
C ASP A 125 -14.08 -28.92 -17.45
N THR A 126 -13.72 -28.66 -18.70
CA THR A 126 -12.33 -28.65 -19.13
C THR A 126 -11.55 -27.50 -18.51
N LEU A 127 -12.01 -26.24 -18.67
CA LEU A 127 -11.26 -25.06 -18.22
C LEU A 127 -11.22 -24.94 -16.70
N SER A 128 -12.26 -25.34 -15.98
CA SER A 128 -12.24 -25.32 -14.52
C SER A 128 -11.16 -26.25 -13.93
N LYS A 129 -10.97 -27.42 -14.52
CA LYS A 129 -9.90 -28.37 -14.12
C LYS A 129 -8.51 -27.84 -14.48
N VAL A 130 -8.38 -27.25 -15.67
CA VAL A 130 -7.12 -26.68 -16.16
C VAL A 130 -6.67 -25.53 -15.28
N TYR A 131 -7.53 -24.54 -15.02
CA TYR A 131 -7.21 -23.38 -14.17
C TYR A 131 -6.91 -23.82 -12.73
N TYR A 132 -7.72 -24.69 -12.16
CA TYR A 132 -7.49 -25.20 -10.81
C TYR A 132 -6.12 -25.88 -10.67
N SER A 133 -5.78 -26.79 -11.60
CA SER A 133 -4.50 -27.48 -11.58
C SER A 133 -3.32 -26.51 -11.75
N TYR A 134 -3.43 -25.58 -12.70
CA TYR A 134 -2.41 -24.56 -12.96
C TYR A 134 -2.15 -23.69 -11.73
N PHE A 135 -3.19 -23.05 -11.19
CA PHE A 135 -3.03 -22.14 -10.06
C PHE A 135 -2.63 -22.84 -8.77
N LYS A 136 -3.12 -24.07 -8.52
CA LYS A 136 -2.68 -24.89 -7.41
C LYS A 136 -1.17 -25.19 -7.48
N SER A 137 -0.70 -25.61 -8.65
CA SER A 137 0.73 -25.89 -8.86
C SER A 137 1.57 -24.63 -8.77
N TYR A 138 1.11 -23.53 -9.38
CA TYR A 138 1.83 -22.26 -9.38
C TYR A 138 1.95 -21.68 -7.96
N ALA A 139 0.86 -21.60 -7.21
CA ALA A 139 0.85 -21.14 -5.83
C ALA A 139 1.79 -21.97 -4.93
N SER A 140 1.73 -23.30 -5.04
CA SER A 140 2.62 -24.19 -4.28
C SER A 140 4.09 -24.02 -4.61
N ARG A 141 4.43 -23.72 -5.87
CA ARG A 141 5.82 -23.45 -6.29
C ARG A 141 6.29 -22.08 -5.84
N LEU A 142 5.42 -21.05 -5.86
CA LEU A 142 5.73 -19.73 -5.33
C LEU A 142 6.01 -19.79 -3.83
N ASP A 143 5.21 -20.52 -3.07
CA ASP A 143 5.38 -20.63 -1.61
C ASP A 143 6.78 -21.17 -1.23
N LYS A 144 7.36 -22.05 -2.03
CA LYS A 144 8.75 -22.54 -1.84
C LYS A 144 9.82 -21.45 -2.04
N LEU A 145 9.49 -20.35 -2.70
CA LEU A 145 10.40 -19.23 -2.93
C LEU A 145 10.27 -18.14 -1.86
N LYS A 146 9.37 -18.30 -0.89
CA LYS A 146 9.20 -17.36 0.21
C LYS A 146 10.43 -17.35 1.11
N TYR A 147 10.78 -16.18 1.68
CA TYR A 147 11.75 -16.09 2.76
C TYR A 147 11.31 -16.96 3.94
N GLU A 148 12.27 -17.63 4.57
CA GLU A 148 12.03 -18.51 5.72
C GLU A 148 11.83 -17.71 7.00
N GLU A 149 12.50 -16.55 7.10
CA GLU A 149 12.40 -15.62 8.24
C GLU A 149 11.19 -14.70 8.06
N ALA A 150 10.25 -14.78 8.97
CA ALA A 150 9.08 -13.90 9.04
C ALA A 150 8.90 -13.35 10.46
N PRO A 151 8.37 -12.12 10.61
CA PRO A 151 8.02 -11.57 11.92
C PRO A 151 7.04 -12.47 12.67
N ASN A 152 7.24 -12.61 13.96
CA ASN A 152 6.39 -13.37 14.85
C ASN A 152 5.76 -12.47 15.93
N LYS A 153 4.97 -13.05 16.84
CA LYS A 153 4.27 -12.33 17.92
C LYS A 153 5.19 -11.61 18.93
N ASP A 154 6.49 -11.95 18.95
CA ASP A 154 7.46 -11.32 19.84
C ASP A 154 8.23 -10.17 19.16
N ASP A 155 8.01 -9.96 17.85
CA ASP A 155 8.65 -8.92 17.06
C ASP A 155 7.76 -7.66 16.96
N LEU A 156 7.21 -7.20 18.10
CA LEU A 156 6.36 -6.03 18.19
C LEU A 156 7.17 -4.75 18.44
N MET A 157 6.57 -3.60 18.14
CA MET A 157 7.23 -2.27 18.18
C MET A 157 7.82 -1.92 19.54
N GLY A 158 7.10 -2.21 20.64
CA GLY A 158 7.52 -1.91 22.02
C GLY A 158 8.49 -2.91 22.63
N ILE A 159 8.78 -4.04 21.98
CA ILE A 159 9.63 -5.10 22.56
C ILE A 159 11.11 -4.84 22.22
N GLU A 160 11.95 -4.76 23.26
CA GLU A 160 13.40 -4.54 23.12
C GLU A 160 14.09 -5.77 22.48
N ASP A 161 15.07 -5.51 21.60
CA ASP A 161 15.85 -6.55 20.95
C ASP A 161 16.68 -7.29 22.01
N GLY A 162 16.46 -8.61 22.12
CA GLY A 162 17.20 -9.47 23.06
C GLY A 162 16.56 -9.68 24.44
N SER A 163 15.44 -9.02 24.77
CA SER A 163 14.83 -9.10 26.11
C SER A 163 14.24 -10.48 26.49
N LYS A 164 14.04 -11.41 25.54
CA LYS A 164 13.49 -12.77 25.78
C LYS A 164 14.32 -13.91 25.19
N GLY A 165 15.55 -13.67 24.76
CA GLY A 165 16.44 -14.71 24.28
C GLY A 165 17.09 -15.45 25.45
N GLY A 166 16.54 -16.58 25.88
CA GLY A 166 17.35 -17.58 26.61
C GLY A 166 18.57 -17.92 25.76
N PHE A 167 19.67 -18.32 26.38
CA PHE A 167 20.99 -18.58 25.80
C PHE A 167 21.00 -19.47 24.54
N PHE A 168 19.85 -20.03 24.14
CA PHE A 168 19.68 -20.99 23.02
C PHE A 168 18.73 -20.54 21.89
N GLN A 169 18.02 -19.42 22.02
CA GLN A 169 17.20 -18.88 20.92
C GLN A 169 17.86 -17.64 20.33
N LYS A 170 18.75 -17.85 19.35
CA LYS A 170 19.13 -16.77 18.43
C LYS A 170 17.85 -16.34 17.71
N SER A 171 17.40 -15.10 17.90
CA SER A 171 16.41 -14.49 17.01
C SER A 171 16.99 -14.55 15.60
N ASN A 172 16.34 -15.29 14.69
CA ASN A 172 16.84 -15.47 13.32
C ASN A 172 16.81 -14.17 12.51
N LEU A 173 16.08 -13.16 12.96
CA LEU A 173 16.06 -11.82 12.35
C LEU A 173 17.30 -11.03 12.82
N LYS A 174 18.29 -10.95 11.94
CA LYS A 174 19.54 -10.20 12.18
C LYS A 174 19.34 -8.71 12.46
N ASN A 175 18.14 -8.17 12.17
CA ASN A 175 17.81 -6.74 12.34
C ASN A 175 16.29 -6.55 12.47
N LYS A 176 15.77 -6.52 13.70
CA LYS A 176 14.32 -6.28 13.96
C LYS A 176 13.83 -4.92 13.45
N SER A 177 14.72 -3.93 13.29
CA SER A 177 14.37 -2.63 12.71
C SER A 177 13.84 -2.74 11.28
N THR A 178 14.25 -3.76 10.51
CA THR A 178 13.81 -3.93 9.10
C THR A 178 12.34 -4.33 8.96
N ILE A 179 11.71 -4.84 10.01
CA ILE A 179 10.29 -5.22 10.00
C ILE A 179 9.39 -3.99 9.82
N PHE A 180 9.80 -2.86 10.39
CA PHE A 180 9.05 -1.60 10.37
C PHE A 180 9.44 -0.68 9.21
N THR A 181 10.46 -1.06 8.42
CA THR A 181 10.97 -0.27 7.30
C THR A 181 10.50 -0.87 5.98
N ILE A 182 9.97 -0.05 5.09
CA ILE A 182 9.49 -0.51 3.79
C ILE A 182 10.62 -0.99 2.87
N GLY A 183 11.77 -0.28 2.87
CA GLY A 183 12.90 -0.60 1.99
C GLY A 183 12.48 -0.83 0.54
N ASN A 184 13.06 -1.84 -0.10
CA ASN A 184 12.72 -2.23 -1.48
C ASN A 184 11.38 -2.97 -1.60
N ARG A 185 10.69 -3.27 -0.49
CA ARG A 185 9.39 -3.97 -0.52
C ARG A 185 8.31 -3.17 -1.22
N GLY A 186 8.40 -1.81 -1.15
CA GLY A 186 7.50 -0.90 -1.86
C GLY A 186 7.57 -1.00 -3.38
N ASP A 187 8.64 -1.57 -3.95
CA ASP A 187 8.83 -1.72 -5.39
C ASP A 187 7.73 -2.57 -6.04
N VAL A 188 7.07 -3.43 -5.28
CA VAL A 188 5.93 -4.22 -5.77
C VAL A 188 4.76 -3.34 -6.23
N LEU A 189 4.68 -2.11 -5.70
CA LEU A 189 3.70 -1.11 -6.10
C LEU A 189 4.28 -0.10 -7.10
N ALA A 190 5.57 0.23 -7.03
CA ALA A 190 6.23 1.18 -7.93
C ALA A 190 6.40 0.62 -9.34
N GLN A 191 6.64 -0.69 -9.48
CA GLN A 191 6.73 -1.36 -10.77
C GLN A 191 5.38 -1.36 -11.48
N GLN A 192 5.42 -1.41 -12.83
CA GLN A 192 4.21 -1.65 -13.60
C GLN A 192 3.53 -2.92 -13.09
N LEU A 193 2.24 -2.83 -12.79
CA LEU A 193 1.45 -4.00 -12.32
C LEU A 193 1.53 -5.18 -13.30
N GLU A 194 1.74 -4.87 -14.57
CA GLU A 194 1.90 -5.81 -15.69
C GLU A 194 3.33 -6.34 -15.87
N ALA A 195 4.24 -6.03 -14.92
CA ALA A 195 5.59 -6.58 -14.96
C ALA A 195 5.57 -8.12 -14.95
N PRO A 196 6.56 -8.77 -15.60
CA PRO A 196 6.61 -10.22 -15.71
C PRO A 196 6.42 -10.93 -14.35
N ILE A 197 5.67 -12.02 -14.40
CA ILE A 197 5.48 -12.89 -13.21
C ILE A 197 6.75 -13.64 -12.86
N ILE A 198 6.86 -14.02 -11.59
CA ILE A 198 7.92 -14.90 -11.13
C ILE A 198 7.72 -16.30 -11.74
N VAL A 199 8.75 -16.82 -12.39
CA VAL A 199 8.75 -18.14 -13.02
C VAL A 199 9.58 -19.10 -12.17
N PRO A 200 8.94 -19.91 -11.30
CA PRO A 200 9.64 -20.67 -10.25
C PRO A 200 10.74 -21.60 -10.73
N HIS A 201 10.59 -22.20 -11.92
CA HIS A 201 11.61 -23.13 -12.45
C HIS A 201 12.86 -22.42 -13.00
N VAL A 202 12.76 -21.11 -13.30
CA VAL A 202 13.89 -20.30 -13.75
C VAL A 202 14.61 -19.67 -12.55
N GLN A 203 13.87 -19.32 -11.50
CA GLN A 203 14.34 -18.51 -10.37
C GLN A 203 14.46 -19.30 -9.06
N GLN A 204 14.77 -20.59 -9.12
CA GLN A 204 14.78 -21.52 -7.98
C GLN A 204 15.68 -21.11 -6.80
N LYS A 205 16.73 -20.32 -7.06
CA LYS A 205 17.71 -19.90 -6.03
C LYS A 205 17.37 -18.55 -5.38
N THR A 206 16.40 -17.82 -5.94
CA THR A 206 16.04 -16.48 -5.44
C THR A 206 14.87 -16.60 -4.49
N LYS A 207 14.99 -16.02 -3.30
CA LYS A 207 13.89 -15.91 -2.34
C LYS A 207 13.23 -14.54 -2.46
N TYR A 208 11.95 -14.49 -2.15
CA TYR A 208 11.10 -13.30 -2.30
C TYR A 208 10.28 -13.05 -1.05
N SER A 209 9.91 -11.78 -0.84
CA SER A 209 8.91 -11.43 0.16
C SER A 209 7.52 -11.91 -0.27
N TYR A 210 6.63 -12.09 0.70
CA TYR A 210 5.30 -12.62 0.41
C TYR A 210 4.51 -11.72 -0.55
N GLU A 211 4.54 -10.41 -0.37
CA GLU A 211 3.85 -9.45 -1.24
C GLU A 211 4.35 -9.51 -2.70
N ALA A 212 5.63 -9.83 -2.95
CA ALA A 212 6.14 -10.02 -4.30
C ALA A 212 5.60 -11.30 -4.94
N LEU A 213 5.51 -12.39 -4.17
CA LEU A 213 4.88 -13.65 -4.62
C LEU A 213 3.38 -13.44 -4.83
N PHE A 214 2.71 -12.74 -3.93
CA PHE A 214 1.30 -12.38 -4.03
C PHE A 214 1.04 -11.56 -5.29
N ARG A 215 1.83 -10.50 -5.57
CA ARG A 215 1.73 -9.72 -6.80
C ARG A 215 1.77 -10.61 -8.04
N SER A 216 2.75 -11.51 -8.07
CA SER A 216 2.94 -12.42 -9.22
C SER A 216 1.75 -13.35 -9.43
N LEU A 217 1.22 -13.93 -8.36
CA LEU A 217 0.06 -14.81 -8.39
C LEU A 217 -1.20 -14.08 -8.84
N GLN A 218 -1.45 -12.90 -8.26
CA GLN A 218 -2.65 -12.11 -8.57
C GLN A 218 -2.60 -11.54 -10.00
N TYR A 219 -1.42 -11.12 -10.48
CA TYR A 219 -1.30 -10.69 -11.87
C TYR A 219 -1.60 -11.83 -12.85
N ALA A 220 -1.09 -13.03 -12.60
CA ALA A 220 -1.42 -14.19 -13.41
C ALA A 220 -2.93 -14.47 -13.41
N LEU A 221 -3.60 -14.31 -12.25
CA LEU A 221 -5.05 -14.47 -12.14
C LEU A 221 -5.80 -13.39 -12.94
N VAL A 222 -5.41 -12.13 -12.80
CA VAL A 222 -6.05 -11.00 -13.52
C VAL A 222 -5.92 -11.18 -15.04
N ASP A 223 -4.72 -11.52 -15.52
CA ASP A 223 -4.48 -11.69 -16.95
C ASP A 223 -5.30 -12.84 -17.54
N ASN A 224 -5.30 -14.00 -16.87
CA ASN A 224 -6.09 -15.14 -17.30
C ASN A 224 -7.60 -14.92 -17.10
N GLY A 225 -8.02 -14.37 -15.96
CA GLY A 225 -9.43 -14.16 -15.64
C GLY A 225 -10.09 -13.12 -16.53
N CYS A 226 -9.42 -12.00 -16.80
CA CYS A 226 -9.96 -11.00 -17.72
C CYS A 226 -10.12 -11.55 -19.15
N ARG A 227 -9.11 -12.27 -19.64
CA ARG A 227 -9.18 -12.90 -20.98
C ARG A 227 -10.31 -13.93 -21.05
N GLU A 228 -10.43 -14.76 -20.03
CA GLU A 228 -11.48 -15.77 -19.95
C GLU A 228 -12.87 -15.14 -19.95
N TYR A 229 -13.08 -14.09 -19.17
CA TYR A 229 -14.37 -13.38 -19.14
C TYR A 229 -14.71 -12.78 -20.50
N LEU A 230 -13.76 -12.08 -21.13
CA LEU A 230 -13.97 -11.48 -22.45
C LEU A 230 -14.23 -12.54 -23.52
N PHE A 231 -13.48 -13.64 -23.51
CA PHE A 231 -13.71 -14.75 -24.43
C PHE A 231 -15.09 -15.37 -24.25
N THR A 232 -15.48 -15.70 -23.02
CA THR A 232 -16.74 -16.38 -22.74
C THR A 232 -17.95 -15.50 -23.05
N THR A 233 -17.88 -14.19 -22.76
CA THR A 233 -18.96 -13.25 -23.13
C THR A 233 -19.14 -13.13 -24.63
N GLU A 234 -18.04 -13.08 -25.39
CA GLU A 234 -18.09 -12.96 -26.83
C GLU A 234 -18.48 -14.26 -27.52
N PHE A 235 -17.87 -15.39 -27.13
CA PHE A 235 -18.11 -16.68 -27.82
C PHE A 235 -19.44 -17.31 -27.45
N PHE A 236 -19.85 -17.31 -26.19
CA PHE A 236 -21.12 -17.90 -25.74
C PHE A 236 -22.28 -16.92 -25.78
N HIS A 237 -22.08 -15.68 -26.24
CA HIS A 237 -23.12 -14.63 -26.36
C HIS A 237 -23.85 -14.36 -25.04
N VAL A 238 -23.14 -14.42 -23.88
CA VAL A 238 -23.69 -14.17 -22.55
C VAL A 238 -23.35 -12.77 -22.06
N LYS A 239 -24.24 -12.15 -21.28
CA LYS A 239 -24.06 -10.80 -20.72
C LYS A 239 -24.60 -10.74 -19.29
N GLY A 240 -24.15 -9.74 -18.53
CA GLY A 240 -24.65 -9.47 -17.18
C GLY A 240 -24.47 -10.65 -16.23
N SER A 241 -25.54 -11.02 -15.52
CA SER A 241 -25.53 -12.11 -14.53
C SER A 241 -25.18 -13.48 -15.12
N ASN A 242 -25.61 -13.76 -16.37
CA ASN A 242 -25.28 -15.04 -17.02
C ASN A 242 -23.79 -15.13 -17.36
N ALA A 243 -23.13 -14.01 -17.67
CA ALA A 243 -21.69 -13.99 -17.89
C ALA A 243 -20.93 -14.22 -16.58
N GLN A 244 -21.42 -13.63 -15.48
CA GLN A 244 -20.86 -13.85 -14.15
C GLN A 244 -21.02 -15.32 -13.72
N GLU A 245 -22.22 -15.89 -13.87
CA GLU A 245 -22.46 -17.30 -13.54
C GLU A 245 -21.53 -18.24 -14.32
N LEU A 246 -21.35 -18.00 -15.62
CA LEU A 246 -20.43 -18.78 -16.45
C LEU A 246 -18.99 -18.66 -15.97
N PHE A 247 -18.54 -17.45 -15.64
CA PHE A 247 -17.21 -17.18 -15.09
C PHE A 247 -17.00 -17.91 -13.76
N ASP A 248 -17.98 -17.86 -12.87
CA ASP A 248 -17.93 -18.50 -11.54
C ASP A 248 -17.89 -20.02 -11.65
N ARG A 249 -18.59 -20.61 -12.62
CA ARG A 249 -18.52 -22.04 -12.91
C ARG A 249 -17.13 -22.46 -13.40
N ILE A 250 -16.43 -21.60 -14.14
CA ILE A 250 -15.08 -21.88 -14.67
C ILE A 250 -14.00 -21.65 -13.62
N LEU A 251 -13.99 -20.47 -12.96
CA LEU A 251 -12.90 -20.06 -12.08
C LEU A 251 -13.21 -20.20 -10.58
N GLY A 252 -14.45 -20.38 -10.17
CA GLY A 252 -14.87 -20.35 -8.77
C GLY A 252 -14.07 -21.29 -7.85
N LYS A 253 -13.79 -22.52 -8.29
CA LYS A 253 -12.95 -23.46 -7.54
C LYS A 253 -11.50 -22.95 -7.36
N THR A 254 -10.97 -22.30 -8.38
CA THR A 254 -9.65 -21.68 -8.34
C THR A 254 -9.63 -20.50 -7.37
N LEU A 255 -10.61 -19.61 -7.46
CA LEU A 255 -10.74 -18.46 -6.56
C LEU A 255 -10.88 -18.89 -5.11
N SER A 256 -11.73 -19.89 -4.83
CA SER A 256 -11.88 -20.46 -3.48
C SER A 256 -10.57 -21.06 -2.93
N LEU A 257 -9.76 -21.71 -3.77
CA LEU A 257 -8.45 -22.20 -3.38
C LEU A 257 -7.51 -21.04 -2.99
N LEU A 258 -7.50 -19.95 -3.76
CA LEU A 258 -6.63 -18.81 -3.50
C LEU A 258 -7.08 -18.03 -2.24
N VAL A 259 -8.38 -17.90 -2.01
CA VAL A 259 -8.95 -17.35 -0.75
C VAL A 259 -8.49 -18.18 0.44
N LYS A 260 -8.61 -19.51 0.37
CA LYS A 260 -8.16 -20.41 1.45
C LYS A 260 -6.65 -20.31 1.72
N ASN A 261 -5.84 -20.16 0.68
CA ASN A 261 -4.40 -19.93 0.85
C ASN A 261 -4.12 -18.62 1.59
N MET A 262 -4.90 -17.56 1.32
CA MET A 262 -4.78 -16.30 2.03
C MET A 262 -5.21 -16.44 3.50
N GLU A 263 -6.32 -17.13 3.78
CA GLU A 263 -6.75 -17.42 5.16
C GLU A 263 -5.63 -18.09 5.97
N ASN A 264 -4.99 -19.10 5.40
CA ASN A 264 -3.88 -19.78 6.05
C ASN A 264 -2.67 -18.86 6.29
N TYR A 265 -2.34 -18.00 5.33
CA TYR A 265 -1.24 -17.05 5.46
C TYR A 265 -1.47 -16.03 6.58
N VAL A 266 -2.65 -15.44 6.65
CA VAL A 266 -2.94 -14.38 7.63
C VAL A 266 -2.96 -14.88 9.07
N LEU A 267 -3.26 -16.15 9.31
CA LEU A 267 -3.26 -16.73 10.67
C LEU A 267 -1.90 -16.57 11.37
N GLU A 268 -0.82 -16.67 10.64
CA GLU A 268 0.55 -16.63 11.17
C GLU A 268 1.31 -15.34 10.83
N CYS A 269 0.69 -14.42 10.08
CA CYS A 269 1.35 -13.18 9.64
C CYS A 269 1.27 -12.09 10.71
N TYR A 270 2.43 -11.63 11.20
CA TYR A 270 2.59 -10.49 12.12
C TYR A 270 3.25 -9.28 11.44
N ASP A 271 3.38 -9.29 10.12
CA ASP A 271 3.98 -8.22 9.32
C ASP A 271 2.91 -7.27 8.79
N CYS A 272 2.70 -6.12 9.47
CA CYS A 272 1.75 -5.09 9.05
C CYS A 272 2.03 -4.55 7.65
N LEU A 273 3.32 -4.38 7.28
CA LEU A 273 3.69 -3.86 5.96
C LEU A 273 3.34 -4.85 4.85
N ALA A 274 3.61 -6.16 5.05
CA ALA A 274 3.22 -7.19 4.09
C ALA A 274 1.70 -7.22 3.87
N LEU A 275 0.92 -7.20 4.97
CA LEU A 275 -0.54 -7.19 4.92
C LEU A 275 -1.06 -5.97 4.16
N TYR A 276 -0.52 -4.78 4.47
CA TYR A 276 -0.97 -3.55 3.82
C TYR A 276 -0.55 -3.45 2.36
N LEU A 277 0.66 -3.92 2.00
CA LEU A 277 1.10 -4.04 0.61
C LEU A 277 0.17 -4.95 -0.20
N CYS A 278 -0.27 -6.07 0.38
CA CYS A 278 -1.26 -6.95 -0.27
C CYS A 278 -2.61 -6.25 -0.48
N ILE A 279 -3.10 -5.48 0.51
CA ILE A 279 -4.33 -4.68 0.38
C ILE A 279 -4.19 -3.65 -0.74
N GLN A 280 -3.08 -2.94 -0.82
CA GLN A 280 -2.83 -1.96 -1.87
C GLN A 280 -2.73 -2.60 -3.27
N LEU A 281 -2.12 -3.78 -3.37
CA LEU A 281 -2.10 -4.56 -4.61
C LEU A 281 -3.52 -4.96 -5.06
N ILE A 282 -4.37 -5.41 -4.13
CA ILE A 282 -5.78 -5.74 -4.43
C ILE A 282 -6.50 -4.52 -4.99
N ASN A 283 -6.40 -3.35 -4.35
CA ASN A 283 -7.02 -2.12 -4.83
C ASN A 283 -6.60 -1.77 -6.26
N ARG A 284 -5.31 -1.90 -6.56
CA ARG A 284 -4.76 -1.64 -7.90
C ARG A 284 -5.22 -2.67 -8.93
N TYR A 285 -5.28 -3.96 -8.58
CA TYR A 285 -5.79 -4.99 -9.48
C TYR A 285 -7.28 -4.88 -9.72
N LYS A 286 -8.07 -4.53 -8.70
CA LYS A 286 -9.50 -4.23 -8.85
C LYS A 286 -9.70 -3.07 -9.83
N TRP A 287 -8.96 -1.98 -9.66
CA TRP A 287 -9.00 -0.84 -10.58
C TRP A 287 -8.54 -1.22 -12.01
N MET A 288 -7.52 -2.07 -12.16
CA MET A 288 -7.07 -2.58 -13.47
C MET A 288 -8.16 -3.41 -14.16
N CYS A 289 -8.84 -4.29 -13.43
CA CYS A 289 -9.97 -5.07 -13.95
C CYS A 289 -11.09 -4.17 -14.44
N HIS A 290 -11.44 -3.13 -13.68
CA HIS A 290 -12.45 -2.15 -14.08
C HIS A 290 -12.04 -1.35 -15.33
N LYS A 291 -10.77 -0.98 -15.48
CA LYS A 291 -10.26 -0.39 -16.73
C LYS A 291 -10.40 -1.30 -17.95
N ARG A 292 -10.32 -2.60 -17.75
CA ARG A 292 -10.54 -3.62 -18.79
C ARG A 292 -12.04 -3.95 -18.99
N ALA A 293 -12.94 -3.22 -18.33
CA ALA A 293 -14.39 -3.47 -18.30
C ALA A 293 -14.76 -4.88 -17.80
N VAL A 294 -13.99 -5.44 -16.86
CA VAL A 294 -14.21 -6.76 -16.27
C VAL A 294 -14.39 -6.61 -14.76
N ALA A 295 -15.63 -6.74 -14.29
CA ALA A 295 -15.98 -6.72 -12.88
C ALA A 295 -16.12 -8.12 -12.25
N ALA A 296 -15.88 -9.18 -13.03
CA ALA A 296 -16.14 -10.57 -12.63
C ALA A 296 -15.29 -11.04 -11.42
N LEU A 297 -14.20 -10.35 -11.11
CA LEU A 297 -13.32 -10.64 -9.97
C LEU A 297 -13.64 -9.81 -8.72
N ASP A 298 -14.64 -8.93 -8.74
CA ASP A 298 -14.89 -7.99 -7.63
C ASP A 298 -15.19 -8.71 -6.30
N SER A 299 -16.05 -9.72 -6.33
CA SER A 299 -16.38 -10.52 -5.13
C SER A 299 -15.15 -11.26 -4.55
N TYR A 300 -14.23 -11.66 -5.39
CA TYR A 300 -12.97 -12.26 -4.97
C TYR A 300 -12.07 -11.23 -4.27
N TRP A 301 -11.94 -10.01 -4.85
CA TRP A 301 -11.17 -8.94 -4.22
C TRP A 301 -11.76 -8.53 -2.87
N ASP A 302 -13.07 -8.41 -2.79
CA ASP A 302 -13.77 -8.07 -1.55
C ASP A 302 -13.59 -9.17 -0.48
N SER A 303 -13.60 -10.44 -0.88
CA SER A 303 -13.30 -11.56 0.02
C SER A 303 -11.87 -11.50 0.57
N LEU A 304 -10.87 -11.20 -0.27
CA LEU A 304 -9.49 -11.05 0.18
C LEU A 304 -9.30 -9.85 1.12
N GLN A 305 -9.95 -8.72 0.84
CA GLN A 305 -9.92 -7.56 1.72
C GLN A 305 -10.58 -7.87 3.07
N GLY A 306 -11.71 -8.59 3.06
CA GLY A 306 -12.39 -9.06 4.28
C GLY A 306 -11.54 -9.97 5.17
N ILE A 307 -10.51 -10.62 4.62
CA ILE A 307 -9.56 -11.46 5.36
C ILE A 307 -8.34 -10.63 5.83
N LEU A 308 -7.76 -9.83 4.94
CA LEU A 308 -6.52 -9.09 5.20
C LEU A 308 -6.71 -7.94 6.19
N TRP A 309 -7.80 -7.19 6.05
CA TRP A 309 -8.04 -6.00 6.86
C TRP A 309 -8.18 -6.29 8.35
N PRO A 310 -9.02 -7.26 8.80
CA PRO A 310 -9.11 -7.59 10.22
C PRO A 310 -7.80 -8.09 10.81
N ARG A 311 -6.97 -8.77 10.01
CA ARG A 311 -5.64 -9.21 10.45
C ARG A 311 -4.68 -8.05 10.61
N LEU A 312 -4.65 -7.12 9.66
CA LEU A 312 -3.85 -5.90 9.75
C LEU A 312 -4.22 -5.10 11.01
N GLU A 313 -5.51 -4.88 11.21
CA GLU A 313 -6.03 -4.18 12.40
C GLU A 313 -5.61 -4.87 13.70
N TYR A 314 -5.73 -6.20 13.76
CA TYR A 314 -5.31 -6.99 14.91
C TYR A 314 -3.82 -6.84 15.22
N VAL A 315 -2.95 -7.00 14.22
CA VAL A 315 -1.50 -6.90 14.41
C VAL A 315 -1.08 -5.47 14.75
N LEU A 316 -1.72 -4.46 14.15
CA LEU A 316 -1.47 -3.06 14.48
C LEU A 316 -1.88 -2.73 15.92
N LYS A 317 -3.02 -3.24 16.39
CA LYS A 317 -3.44 -3.12 17.80
C LYS A 317 -2.46 -3.81 18.76
N LEU A 318 -1.87 -4.94 18.37
CA LEU A 318 -0.80 -5.57 19.17
C LEU A 318 0.45 -4.68 19.26
N ASN A 319 0.84 -4.02 18.17
CA ASN A 319 1.95 -3.05 18.19
C ASN A 319 1.65 -1.85 19.09
N ILE A 320 0.45 -1.28 18.99
CA ILE A 320 -0.02 -0.21 19.86
C ILE A 320 0.04 -0.65 21.33
N GLN A 321 -0.49 -1.82 21.64
CA GLN A 321 -0.48 -2.36 23.00
C GLN A 321 0.94 -2.61 23.53
N SER A 322 1.85 -3.09 22.69
CA SER A 322 3.24 -3.31 23.07
C SER A 322 3.98 -2.02 23.44
N VAL A 323 3.66 -0.90 22.78
CA VAL A 323 4.20 0.42 23.13
C VAL A 323 3.59 0.92 24.43
N ARG A 324 2.27 0.78 24.61
CA ARG A 324 1.56 1.19 25.83
C ARG A 324 2.08 0.48 27.09
N GLU A 325 2.37 -0.82 26.97
CA GLU A 325 2.85 -1.68 28.06
C GLU A 325 4.35 -1.58 28.31
N CYS A 326 5.08 -0.87 27.43
CA CYS A 326 6.51 -0.66 27.60
C CYS A 326 6.78 0.20 28.85
N ASP A 327 7.48 -0.38 29.83
CA ASP A 327 7.83 0.27 31.10
C ASP A 327 9.24 0.87 31.00
N PRO A 328 9.39 2.21 30.94
CA PRO A 328 10.70 2.86 30.85
C PRO A 328 11.67 2.50 31.97
N ALA A 329 11.17 2.20 33.17
CA ALA A 329 12.01 1.84 34.31
C ALA A 329 12.76 0.52 34.10
N LYS A 330 12.22 -0.38 33.26
CA LYS A 330 12.79 -1.72 32.98
C LYS A 330 13.71 -1.75 31.77
N LEU A 331 13.81 -0.66 31.01
CA LEU A 331 14.65 -0.62 29.83
C LEU A 331 16.15 -0.56 30.22
N SER A 332 16.96 -1.33 29.50
CA SER A 332 18.38 -1.50 29.80
C SER A 332 19.22 -0.27 29.44
N ASN A 333 18.77 0.53 28.48
CA ASN A 333 19.54 1.65 27.94
C ASN A 333 18.77 2.97 28.06
N LYS A 334 19.30 3.91 28.87
CA LYS A 334 18.73 5.25 29.07
C LYS A 334 19.68 6.30 28.48
N GLU A 335 19.68 6.41 27.15
CA GLU A 335 20.45 7.42 26.44
C GLU A 335 19.60 8.65 26.11
N LEU A 336 20.24 9.83 26.01
CA LEU A 336 19.57 11.07 25.60
C LEU A 336 19.31 11.15 24.09
N GLY A 337 19.80 10.18 23.32
CA GLY A 337 19.58 10.07 21.88
C GLY A 337 18.20 9.50 21.51
N PRO A 338 17.95 9.38 20.21
CA PRO A 338 16.69 8.82 19.72
C PRO A 338 16.49 7.35 20.14
N HIS A 339 15.31 7.03 20.67
CA HIS A 339 14.97 5.70 21.17
C HIS A 339 14.57 4.76 20.02
N TYR A 340 14.78 3.43 20.17
CA TYR A 340 14.45 2.44 19.12
C TYR A 340 12.96 2.40 18.78
N ILE A 341 12.05 2.59 19.76
CA ILE A 341 10.60 2.67 19.53
C ILE A 341 10.27 3.85 18.61
N THR A 342 10.89 5.00 18.86
CA THR A 342 10.72 6.21 18.03
C THR A 342 11.15 5.95 16.59
N ARG A 343 12.30 5.31 16.40
CA ARG A 343 12.77 4.96 15.06
C ARG A 343 11.83 3.99 14.35
N ARG A 344 11.39 2.92 15.02
CA ARG A 344 10.44 1.96 14.47
C ARG A 344 9.12 2.62 14.08
N TYR A 345 8.62 3.48 14.97
CA TYR A 345 7.40 4.24 14.72
C TYR A 345 7.55 5.17 13.49
N ALA A 346 8.62 5.96 13.44
CA ALA A 346 8.84 6.92 12.36
C ALA A 346 8.93 6.23 10.98
N GLU A 347 9.73 5.17 10.90
CA GLU A 347 9.88 4.35 9.69
C GLU A 347 8.55 3.71 9.26
N PHE A 348 7.84 3.13 10.22
CA PHE A 348 6.56 2.47 9.98
C PHE A 348 5.48 3.45 9.54
N SER A 349 5.30 4.57 10.24
CA SER A 349 4.31 5.58 9.91
C SER A 349 4.58 6.22 8.55
N ALA A 350 5.84 6.56 8.24
CA ALA A 350 6.23 7.07 6.94
C ALA A 350 5.90 6.07 5.82
N ALA A 351 6.17 4.78 6.03
CA ALA A 351 5.83 3.73 5.09
C ALA A 351 4.33 3.61 4.87
N MET A 352 3.53 3.54 5.94
CA MET A 352 2.07 3.39 5.85
C MET A 352 1.42 4.61 5.20
N LEU A 353 1.85 5.83 5.52
CA LEU A 353 1.37 7.07 4.91
C LEU A 353 1.69 7.11 3.41
N SER A 354 2.92 6.82 3.02
CA SER A 354 3.31 6.77 1.60
C SER A 354 2.53 5.71 0.81
N LEU A 355 2.29 4.54 1.39
CA LEU A 355 1.51 3.48 0.75
C LEU A 355 0.02 3.83 0.62
N SER A 356 -0.52 4.66 1.51
CA SER A 356 -1.94 5.06 1.52
C SER A 356 -2.28 6.21 0.57
N GLU A 357 -1.30 6.90 -0.03
CA GLU A 357 -1.52 8.08 -0.88
C GLU A 357 -2.52 7.84 -2.02
N GLN A 358 -2.45 6.70 -2.68
CA GLN A 358 -3.29 6.41 -3.85
C GLN A 358 -4.69 5.92 -3.47
N PHE A 359 -4.78 5.13 -2.40
CA PHE A 359 -6.02 4.57 -1.87
C PHE A 359 -6.07 4.80 -0.36
N PRO A 360 -6.47 6.00 0.08
CA PRO A 360 -6.51 6.35 1.50
C PRO A 360 -7.59 5.54 2.23
N SER A 361 -7.31 5.22 3.50
CA SER A 361 -8.25 4.56 4.42
C SER A 361 -8.36 5.36 5.70
N GLU A 362 -9.57 5.75 6.05
CA GLU A 362 -9.87 6.47 7.29
C GLU A 362 -9.60 5.59 8.53
N GLU A 363 -9.91 4.29 8.43
CA GLU A 363 -9.68 3.33 9.51
C GLU A 363 -8.18 3.18 9.82
N LEU A 364 -7.33 3.11 8.78
CA LEU A 364 -5.88 3.10 8.98
C LEU A 364 -5.40 4.40 9.61
N SER A 365 -5.85 5.55 9.12
CA SER A 365 -5.46 6.86 9.64
C SER A 365 -5.79 6.98 11.13
N ASN A 366 -6.97 6.52 11.56
CA ASN A 366 -7.36 6.51 12.97
C ASN A 366 -6.45 5.61 13.82
N LEU A 367 -6.07 4.43 13.32
CA LEU A 367 -5.16 3.52 14.03
C LEU A 367 -3.74 4.10 14.14
N LEU A 368 -3.26 4.79 13.10
CA LEU A 368 -1.97 5.46 13.12
C LEU A 368 -1.94 6.63 14.12
N LEU A 369 -3.03 7.39 14.24
CA LEU A 369 -3.17 8.43 15.26
C LEU A 369 -3.11 7.85 16.68
N VAL A 370 -3.81 6.74 16.94
CA VAL A 370 -3.72 6.06 18.25
C VAL A 370 -2.28 5.58 18.52
N LEU A 371 -1.60 5.03 17.52
CA LEU A 371 -0.20 4.64 17.67
C LEU A 371 0.71 5.84 17.97
N GLN A 372 0.49 6.97 17.31
CA GLN A 372 1.19 8.23 17.54
C GLN A 372 1.05 8.70 19.00
N ASP A 373 -0.18 8.70 19.51
CA ASP A 373 -0.48 9.10 20.88
C ASP A 373 0.22 8.20 21.91
N GLU A 374 0.22 6.88 21.68
CA GLU A 374 0.92 5.94 22.59
C GLU A 374 2.44 6.12 22.56
N VAL A 375 3.03 6.38 21.39
CA VAL A 375 4.45 6.69 21.27
C VAL A 375 4.77 8.00 21.97
N HIS A 376 3.93 9.02 21.81
CA HIS A 376 4.09 10.30 22.53
C HIS A 376 4.03 10.12 24.04
N CYS A 377 3.03 9.38 24.54
CA CYS A 377 2.91 9.04 25.96
C CYS A 377 4.14 8.27 26.47
N PHE A 378 4.65 7.31 25.70
CA PHE A 378 5.87 6.58 26.03
C PHE A 378 7.08 7.53 26.14
N LEU A 379 7.27 8.45 25.20
CA LEU A 379 8.37 9.41 25.22
C LEU A 379 8.31 10.32 26.45
N LEU A 380 7.13 10.78 26.84
CA LEU A 380 6.96 11.58 28.07
C LEU A 380 7.30 10.78 29.33
N LYS A 381 6.86 9.51 29.42
CA LYS A 381 7.20 8.61 30.52
C LYS A 381 8.72 8.36 30.58
N MET A 382 9.33 8.12 29.42
CA MET A 382 10.79 7.89 29.34
C MET A 382 11.59 9.15 29.71
N ALA A 383 11.15 10.33 29.28
CA ALA A 383 11.75 11.60 29.66
C ALA A 383 11.72 11.82 31.17
N ALA A 384 10.64 11.44 31.85
CA ALA A 384 10.50 11.57 33.30
C ALA A 384 11.50 10.71 34.11
N GLU A 385 12.10 9.69 33.49
CA GLU A 385 13.17 8.88 34.13
C GLU A 385 14.51 9.63 34.25
N PHE A 386 14.70 10.74 33.53
CA PHE A 386 15.92 11.55 33.66
C PHE A 386 15.78 12.56 34.82
N PRO A 387 16.80 12.66 35.69
CA PRO A 387 16.72 13.46 36.92
C PRO A 387 16.73 14.98 36.66
N GLN A 388 17.32 15.44 35.57
CA GLN A 388 17.48 16.86 35.25
C GLN A 388 16.53 17.28 34.14
N ARG A 389 15.88 18.45 34.28
CA ARG A 389 14.95 18.98 33.28
C ARG A 389 15.60 19.13 31.91
N ILE A 390 16.84 19.61 31.86
CA ILE A 390 17.59 19.77 30.62
C ILE A 390 17.75 18.44 29.86
N GLN A 391 18.05 17.35 30.59
CA GLN A 391 18.16 16.00 30.00
C GLN A 391 16.84 15.51 29.46
N GLN A 392 15.73 15.77 30.15
CA GLN A 392 14.37 15.46 29.67
C GLN A 392 14.10 16.15 28.35
N LEU A 393 14.43 17.43 28.23
CA LEU A 393 14.23 18.23 27.02
C LEU A 393 15.13 17.76 25.88
N ILE A 394 16.41 17.47 26.14
CA ILE A 394 17.33 16.92 25.12
C ILE A 394 16.78 15.60 24.55
N PHE A 395 16.33 14.69 25.42
CA PHE A 395 15.75 13.43 25.01
C PHE A 395 14.51 13.64 24.12
N LEU A 396 13.57 14.48 24.54
CA LEU A 396 12.33 14.75 23.77
C LEU A 396 12.63 15.39 22.42
N ILE A 397 13.52 16.40 22.38
CA ILE A 397 13.90 17.08 21.15
C ILE A 397 14.55 16.09 20.16
N ASN A 398 15.50 15.27 20.60
CA ASN A 398 16.17 14.29 19.74
C ASN A 398 15.18 13.27 19.14
N ASN A 399 14.18 12.87 19.93
CA ASN A 399 13.16 11.92 19.46
C ASN A 399 12.15 12.56 18.50
N TYR A 400 11.64 13.76 18.80
CA TYR A 400 10.73 14.47 17.89
C TYR A 400 11.40 14.88 16.59
N ASP A 401 12.65 15.35 16.66
CA ASP A 401 13.45 15.67 15.48
C ASP A 401 13.65 14.45 14.57
N MET A 402 13.95 13.29 15.13
CA MET A 402 14.08 12.05 14.36
C MET A 402 12.78 11.69 13.64
N VAL A 403 11.62 11.72 14.34
CA VAL A 403 10.33 11.41 13.70
C VAL A 403 10.05 12.37 12.57
N LEU A 404 10.21 13.67 12.83
CA LEU A 404 9.93 14.71 11.84
C LEU A 404 10.86 14.59 10.63
N SER A 405 12.15 14.34 10.84
CA SER A 405 13.13 14.15 9.76
C SER A 405 12.77 12.98 8.84
N ILE A 406 12.39 11.83 9.40
CA ILE A 406 12.00 10.64 8.63
C ILE A 406 10.66 10.88 7.88
N LEU A 407 9.68 11.50 8.55
CA LEU A 407 8.40 11.80 7.89
C LEU A 407 8.60 12.78 6.72
N MET A 408 9.36 13.85 6.91
CA MET A 408 9.63 14.85 5.85
C MET A 408 10.44 14.28 4.69
N GLU A 409 11.34 13.32 4.94
CA GLU A 409 12.12 12.67 3.88
C GLU A 409 11.26 11.75 3.00
N ARG A 410 10.26 11.08 3.58
CA ARG A 410 9.55 9.96 2.93
C ARG A 410 8.09 10.22 2.61
N THR A 411 7.49 11.28 3.15
CA THR A 411 6.12 11.67 2.86
C THR A 411 6.07 13.04 2.20
N ARG A 412 4.94 13.38 1.58
CA ARG A 412 4.71 14.75 1.10
C ARG A 412 4.63 15.70 2.29
N ASP A 413 5.18 16.91 2.14
CA ASP A 413 5.05 17.97 3.14
C ASP A 413 3.58 18.17 3.54
N ASN A 414 3.35 18.39 4.87
CA ASN A 414 2.05 18.69 5.48
C ASN A 414 1.12 17.51 5.78
N THR A 415 1.65 16.39 6.25
CA THR A 415 0.81 15.40 6.94
C THR A 415 0.42 15.91 8.34
N LYS A 416 -0.76 15.56 8.82
CA LYS A 416 -1.22 15.90 10.18
C LYS A 416 -0.27 15.37 11.26
N GLU A 417 0.30 14.20 11.02
CA GLU A 417 1.28 13.56 11.88
C GLU A 417 2.55 14.39 11.99
N ALA A 418 3.09 14.88 10.86
CA ALA A 418 4.28 15.74 10.85
C ALA A 418 4.03 17.07 11.55
N GLU A 419 2.83 17.66 11.39
CA GLU A 419 2.48 18.92 12.05
C GLU A 419 2.46 18.78 13.57
N SER A 420 1.84 17.73 14.10
CA SER A 420 1.84 17.45 15.54
C SER A 420 3.25 17.36 16.13
N PHE A 421 4.15 16.63 15.48
CA PHE A 421 5.54 16.53 15.95
C PHE A 421 6.32 17.85 15.79
N ARG A 422 6.02 18.65 14.78
CA ARG A 422 6.63 19.98 14.59
C ARG A 422 6.25 20.93 15.75
N GLU A 423 4.98 20.96 16.13
CA GLU A 423 4.51 21.75 17.27
C GLU A 423 5.19 21.33 18.58
N GLN A 424 5.26 20.01 18.84
CA GLN A 424 5.94 19.48 20.02
C GLN A 424 7.43 19.81 20.03
N LEU A 425 8.12 19.65 18.90
CA LEU A 425 9.53 19.99 18.76
C LEU A 425 9.77 21.48 19.05
N GLN A 426 8.94 22.36 18.51
CA GLN A 426 9.04 23.80 18.72
C GLN A 426 8.81 24.18 20.19
N ALA A 427 7.79 23.59 20.83
CA ALA A 427 7.50 23.85 22.25
C ALA A 427 8.68 23.42 23.15
N ARG A 428 9.20 22.19 22.94
CA ARG A 428 10.35 21.69 23.74
C ARG A 428 11.64 22.46 23.43
N SER A 429 11.84 22.89 22.19
CA SER A 429 12.97 23.73 21.81
C SER A 429 12.96 25.08 22.54
N SER A 430 11.80 25.71 22.65
CA SER A 430 11.65 26.96 23.39
C SER A 430 11.94 26.77 24.88
N GLU A 431 11.45 25.71 25.52
CA GLU A 431 11.75 25.37 26.91
C GLU A 431 13.25 25.08 27.11
N TYR A 432 13.87 24.34 26.19
CA TYR A 432 15.30 24.04 26.24
C TYR A 432 16.16 25.29 26.19
N VAL A 433 15.82 26.25 25.35
CA VAL A 433 16.52 27.53 25.21
C VAL A 433 16.46 28.33 26.52
N GLU A 434 15.33 28.38 27.20
CA GLU A 434 15.22 29.01 28.51
C GLU A 434 16.06 28.27 29.58
N GLU A 435 16.02 26.94 29.57
CA GLU A 435 16.71 26.10 30.55
C GLU A 435 18.24 26.17 30.41
N ILE A 436 18.76 26.18 29.16
CA ILE A 436 20.23 26.28 28.93
C ILE A 436 20.77 27.67 29.25
N LEU A 437 19.99 28.74 29.09
CA LEU A 437 20.40 30.11 29.44
C LEU A 437 20.35 30.37 30.94
N SER A 438 19.50 29.68 31.69
CA SER A 438 19.25 29.92 33.11
C SER A 438 20.49 29.79 34.01
N PRO A 439 21.36 28.75 33.91
CA PRO A 439 22.58 28.65 34.72
C PRO A 439 23.58 29.76 34.46
N HIS A 440 23.66 30.27 33.25
CA HIS A 440 24.64 31.23 32.79
C HIS A 440 24.19 32.68 32.94
N PHE A 441 22.92 32.97 32.67
CA PHE A 441 22.36 34.31 32.61
C PHE A 441 21.10 34.47 33.46
N GLY A 442 20.81 33.54 34.38
CA GLY A 442 19.59 33.54 35.20
C GLY A 442 19.38 34.81 35.99
N GLY A 443 20.45 35.40 36.58
CA GLY A 443 20.35 36.65 37.29
C GLY A 443 19.87 37.82 36.38
N MET A 444 20.37 37.90 35.17
CA MET A 444 19.93 38.88 34.16
C MET A 444 18.49 38.62 33.72
N ILE A 445 18.14 37.36 33.44
CA ILE A 445 16.80 36.96 33.01
C ILE A 445 15.76 37.27 34.09
N GLN A 446 16.07 36.94 35.36
CA GLN A 446 15.19 37.21 36.49
C GLN A 446 15.01 38.72 36.70
N PHE A 447 16.09 39.49 36.64
CA PHE A 447 16.04 40.95 36.73
C PHE A 447 15.11 41.55 35.65
N VAL A 448 15.18 41.06 34.40
CA VAL A 448 14.33 41.52 33.32
C VAL A 448 12.87 41.16 33.60
N LYS A 449 12.57 39.92 34.01
CA LYS A 449 11.20 39.48 34.33
C LYS A 449 10.59 40.29 35.50
N GLU A 450 11.36 40.51 36.57
CA GLU A 450 10.95 41.33 37.71
C GLU A 450 10.75 42.81 37.31
N GLY A 451 11.66 43.37 36.51
CA GLY A 451 11.58 44.75 36.04
C GLY A 451 10.37 45.01 35.09
N GLU A 452 10.06 44.09 34.18
CA GLU A 452 8.87 44.22 33.31
C GLU A 452 7.57 44.19 34.13
N GLN A 453 7.47 43.29 35.13
CA GLN A 453 6.26 43.24 36.00
C GLN A 453 6.08 44.53 36.86
N LEU A 454 7.19 45.13 37.28
CA LEU A 454 7.14 46.35 38.08
C LEU A 454 6.79 47.61 37.27
N LEU A 455 7.21 47.66 36.01
CA LEU A 455 6.79 48.74 35.07
C LEU A 455 5.28 48.71 34.82
N ASP A 456 4.67 47.52 34.79
CA ASP A 456 3.22 47.39 34.63
C ASP A 456 2.42 47.77 35.90
N THR A 457 3.07 47.84 37.10
CA THR A 457 2.38 48.07 38.39
C THR A 457 2.66 49.39 39.05
N ASP A 458 3.46 50.31 38.46
CA ASP A 458 3.78 51.68 38.95
C ASP A 458 4.37 51.75 40.38
N LYS A 459 5.05 50.72 40.88
CA LYS A 459 5.61 50.62 42.24
C LYS A 459 7.03 51.19 42.33
N LYS A 460 7.15 52.50 42.58
CA LYS A 460 8.44 53.24 42.66
C LYS A 460 9.40 52.78 43.72
N VAL A 461 8.98 52.18 44.85
CA VAL A 461 9.84 51.78 45.96
C VAL A 461 10.60 50.47 45.63
N GLU A 462 10.00 49.59 44.85
CA GLU A 462 10.64 48.32 44.44
C GLU A 462 11.68 48.55 43.35
N LEU A 463 11.53 49.61 42.52
CA LEU A 463 12.53 50.02 41.52
C LEU A 463 13.89 50.42 42.18
N ALA A 464 13.90 51.06 43.34
CA ALA A 464 15.14 51.43 44.05
C ALA A 464 15.93 50.20 44.57
N ASN A 465 15.25 49.09 44.92
CA ASN A 465 15.90 47.83 45.30
C ASN A 465 16.48 47.09 44.08
N LEU A 466 15.83 47.21 42.92
CA LEU A 466 16.38 46.70 41.66
C LEU A 466 17.63 47.44 41.22
N GLU A 467 17.73 48.77 41.48
CA GLU A 467 18.94 49.55 41.17
C GLU A 467 20.18 49.10 41.92
N ARG A 468 20.05 48.68 43.17
CA ARG A 468 21.19 48.13 43.95
C ARG A 468 21.66 46.77 43.43
N LYS A 469 20.74 45.92 42.99
CA LYS A 469 21.05 44.62 42.36
C LYS A 469 21.70 44.78 40.98
N SER A 470 21.41 45.87 40.25
CA SER A 470 21.88 46.08 38.89
C SER A 470 23.39 46.15 38.73
N LEU A 471 24.09 46.86 39.63
CA LEU A 471 25.56 46.99 39.57
C LEU A 471 26.30 45.68 39.79
N SER A 472 25.85 44.85 40.74
CA SER A 472 26.45 43.54 40.98
C SER A 472 26.21 42.58 39.81
N LEU A 473 25.03 42.63 39.19
CA LEU A 473 24.70 41.82 38.02
C LEU A 473 25.50 42.23 36.78
N VAL A 474 25.69 43.54 36.54
CA VAL A 474 26.53 44.04 35.45
C VAL A 474 28.00 43.60 35.63
N ALA A 475 28.55 43.66 36.86
CA ALA A 475 29.91 43.20 37.13
C ALA A 475 30.08 41.69 36.91
N SER A 476 29.13 40.87 37.41
CA SER A 476 29.13 39.44 37.21
C SER A 476 28.99 39.07 35.72
N PHE A 477 28.07 39.71 35.00
CA PHE A 477 27.91 39.53 33.58
C PHE A 477 29.18 39.88 32.80
N SER A 478 29.75 41.04 33.03
CA SER A 478 30.92 41.53 32.29
C SER A 478 32.17 40.63 32.45
N GLY A 479 32.30 39.90 33.59
CA GLY A 479 33.40 38.99 33.85
C GLY A 479 33.29 37.62 33.19
N GLY A 480 32.08 37.11 32.92
CA GLY A 480 31.86 35.69 32.55
C GLY A 480 31.16 35.41 31.23
N TRP A 481 30.56 36.40 30.61
CA TRP A 481 29.65 36.20 29.47
C TRP A 481 30.24 35.42 28.26
N LYS A 482 31.54 35.62 27.95
CA LYS A 482 32.23 34.92 26.85
C LYS A 482 32.33 33.42 27.12
N GLN A 483 32.79 33.09 28.32
CA GLN A 483 32.92 31.69 28.75
C GLN A 483 31.55 31.01 28.78
N SER A 484 30.52 31.70 29.26
CA SER A 484 29.14 31.19 29.24
C SER A 484 28.63 30.89 27.83
N LEU A 485 28.94 31.76 26.86
CA LEU A 485 28.56 31.50 25.47
C LEU A 485 29.30 30.31 24.86
N GLU A 486 30.58 30.13 25.19
CA GLU A 486 31.40 28.99 24.75
C GLU A 486 30.88 27.67 25.35
N GLU A 487 30.54 27.68 26.65
CA GLU A 487 29.95 26.53 27.34
C GLU A 487 28.60 26.14 26.75
N ILE A 488 27.69 27.09 26.50
CA ILE A 488 26.42 26.86 25.84
C ILE A 488 26.63 26.26 24.44
N HIS A 489 27.54 26.82 23.65
CA HIS A 489 27.84 26.29 22.31
C HIS A 489 28.32 24.85 22.39
N ARG A 490 29.25 24.51 23.26
CA ARG A 490 29.80 23.17 23.45
C ARG A 490 28.70 22.18 23.91
N GLU A 491 27.86 22.60 24.85
CA GLU A 491 26.78 21.76 25.39
C GLU A 491 25.74 21.43 24.33
N VAL A 492 25.32 22.41 23.52
CA VAL A 492 24.40 22.19 22.41
C VAL A 492 24.97 21.20 21.40
N LEU A 493 26.23 21.33 21.01
CA LEU A 493 26.86 20.43 20.04
C LEU A 493 26.98 18.98 20.53
N ILE A 494 27.20 18.77 21.81
CA ILE A 494 27.27 17.41 22.39
C ILE A 494 25.89 16.79 22.53
N SER A 495 24.87 17.62 22.79
CA SER A 495 23.52 17.16 23.11
C SER A 495 22.71 16.76 21.89
N PHE A 496 22.98 17.33 20.70
CA PHE A 496 22.18 17.11 19.49
C PHE A 496 23.02 16.54 18.34
N PRO A 497 22.82 15.23 18.02
CA PRO A 497 23.53 14.58 16.91
C PRO A 497 23.15 15.15 15.53
N ASN A 498 21.94 15.69 15.39
CA ASN A 498 21.53 16.39 14.19
C ASN A 498 22.06 17.83 14.22
N LEU A 499 23.07 18.09 13.39
CA LEU A 499 23.72 19.41 13.32
C LEU A 499 22.76 20.54 12.91
N VAL A 500 21.78 20.25 12.09
CA VAL A 500 20.76 21.25 11.66
C VAL A 500 19.93 21.68 12.86
N THR A 501 19.43 20.74 13.63
CA THR A 501 18.65 20.99 14.85
C THR A 501 19.50 21.64 15.92
N GLY A 502 20.71 21.15 16.16
CA GLY A 502 21.66 21.75 17.11
C GLY A 502 22.00 23.21 16.77
N SER A 503 22.30 23.49 15.50
CA SER A 503 22.55 24.84 15.01
C SER A 503 21.34 25.77 15.16
N GLY A 504 20.13 25.25 14.86
CA GLY A 504 18.88 25.99 15.06
C GLY A 504 18.64 26.37 16.53
N LEU A 505 18.82 25.40 17.44
CA LEU A 505 18.68 25.63 18.88
C LEU A 505 19.71 26.63 19.40
N LEU A 506 20.96 26.52 18.97
CA LEU A 506 22.03 27.50 19.33
C LEU A 506 21.64 28.88 18.83
N GLN A 507 21.18 29.02 17.59
CA GLN A 507 20.75 30.31 17.06
C GLN A 507 19.55 30.89 17.85
N MET A 508 18.59 30.05 18.26
CA MET A 508 17.50 30.47 19.13
C MET A 508 18.01 30.95 20.49
N ALA A 509 18.93 30.21 21.13
CA ALA A 509 19.50 30.56 22.39
C ALA A 509 20.28 31.91 22.34
N LEU A 510 21.11 32.08 21.31
CA LEU A 510 21.84 33.34 21.09
C LEU A 510 20.89 34.51 20.79
N THR A 511 19.81 34.28 20.08
CA THR A 511 18.80 35.31 19.78
C THR A 511 18.04 35.72 21.05
N ASN A 512 17.60 34.76 21.86
CA ASN A 512 16.94 35.02 23.15
C ASN A 512 17.90 35.72 24.13
N PHE A 513 19.15 35.30 24.19
CA PHE A 513 20.17 35.98 24.97
C PHE A 513 20.29 37.45 24.56
N VAL A 514 20.39 37.79 23.29
CA VAL A 514 20.45 39.18 22.80
C VAL A 514 19.18 39.96 23.15
N GLN A 515 18.01 39.32 23.07
CA GLN A 515 16.75 39.95 23.47
C GLN A 515 16.75 40.28 24.98
N TYR A 516 17.12 39.34 25.84
CA TYR A 516 17.24 39.57 27.27
C TYR A 516 18.28 40.64 27.59
N TYR A 517 19.43 40.62 26.93
CA TYR A 517 20.44 41.66 27.08
C TYR A 517 19.90 43.05 26.72
N ASN A 518 19.18 43.21 25.60
CA ASN A 518 18.62 44.50 25.22
C ASN A 518 17.55 45.00 26.22
N LYS A 519 16.71 44.10 26.74
CA LYS A 519 15.74 44.42 27.78
C LYS A 519 16.44 44.80 29.08
N PHE A 520 17.45 44.04 29.47
CA PHE A 520 18.29 44.35 30.62
C PHE A 520 18.94 45.73 30.53
N ALA A 521 19.59 46.05 29.41
CA ALA A 521 20.20 47.36 29.16
C ALA A 521 19.21 48.52 29.21
N LYS A 522 17.91 48.30 28.83
CA LYS A 522 16.87 49.33 28.93
C LYS A 522 16.43 49.60 30.37
N LEU A 523 16.45 48.56 31.23
CA LEU A 523 16.03 48.66 32.64
C LEU A 523 17.13 49.21 33.56
N LEU A 524 18.40 49.23 33.09
CA LEU A 524 19.53 49.75 33.89
C LEU A 524 19.52 51.27 34.00
N THR A 525 19.98 51.74 35.17
CA THR A 525 20.29 53.16 35.37
C THR A 525 21.44 53.63 34.47
N PRO A 526 21.55 54.93 34.19
CA PRO A 526 22.64 55.46 33.35
C PRO A 526 24.04 55.06 33.84
N ASN A 527 24.26 55.04 35.14
CA ASN A 527 25.53 54.66 35.74
C ASN A 527 25.86 53.16 35.56
N ALA A 528 24.93 52.25 35.79
CA ALA A 528 25.09 50.83 35.55
C ALA A 528 25.27 50.52 34.06
N ARG A 529 24.59 51.24 33.19
CA ARG A 529 24.65 51.07 31.74
C ARG A 529 26.01 51.39 31.15
N THR A 530 26.75 52.37 31.70
CA THR A 530 28.11 52.70 31.24
C THR A 530 29.13 51.59 31.53
N GLN A 531 28.87 50.75 32.53
CA GLN A 531 29.72 49.61 32.90
C GLN A 531 29.36 48.31 32.16
N LEU A 532 28.24 48.30 31.46
CA LEU A 532 27.78 47.14 30.70
C LEU A 532 28.62 46.97 29.41
N VAL A 533 28.98 45.75 29.07
CA VAL A 533 29.67 45.40 27.80
C VAL A 533 28.86 45.87 26.61
N ASN A 534 29.51 46.53 25.64
CA ASN A 534 28.81 47.04 24.45
C ASN A 534 28.22 45.91 23.62
N ILE A 535 26.98 46.07 23.18
CA ILE A 535 26.28 45.09 22.35
C ILE A 535 27.04 44.71 21.06
N HIS A 536 27.78 45.65 20.47
CA HIS A 536 28.59 45.37 19.28
C HIS A 536 29.71 44.35 19.55
N VAL A 537 30.30 44.37 20.74
CA VAL A 537 31.31 43.38 21.15
C VAL A 537 30.69 42.01 21.31
N ILE A 538 29.48 41.95 21.90
CA ILE A 538 28.70 40.72 22.03
C ILE A 538 28.33 40.16 20.66
N MET A 539 27.85 41.01 19.74
CA MET A 539 27.48 40.58 18.39
C MET A 539 28.66 40.07 17.57
N VAL A 540 29.86 40.60 17.78
CA VAL A 540 31.10 40.09 17.15
C VAL A 540 31.43 38.69 17.67
N GLU A 541 31.31 38.47 18.99
CA GLU A 541 31.54 37.14 19.58
C GLU A 541 30.51 36.11 19.07
N ILE A 542 29.22 36.45 19.05
CA ILE A 542 28.14 35.60 18.56
C ILE A 542 28.39 35.18 17.11
N LYS A 543 28.94 36.06 16.27
CA LYS A 543 29.25 35.71 14.87
C LYS A 543 30.21 34.54 14.74
N LYS A 544 31.12 34.32 15.72
CA LYS A 544 32.04 33.17 15.68
C LYS A 544 31.31 31.83 15.73
N TYR A 545 30.19 31.78 16.41
CA TYR A 545 29.38 30.58 16.57
C TYR A 545 28.39 30.35 15.40
N LYS A 546 28.15 31.36 14.54
CA LYS A 546 27.28 31.25 13.37
C LYS A 546 27.98 30.73 12.09
N THR A 547 29.31 30.79 12.04
CA THR A 547 30.11 30.55 10.83
C THR A 547 30.72 29.15 10.72
N ASN A 548 30.51 28.26 11.68
CA ASN A 548 31.22 26.98 11.77
C ASN A 548 30.33 25.77 11.36
N TYR A 549 29.30 25.98 10.47
CA TYR A 549 28.48 24.89 9.96
C TYR A 549 28.32 24.95 8.43
#